data_cfd4203f9a925f367d62c3d586a16d24
#
_entry.id   cfd4203f9a925f367d62c3d586a16d24
#
_cell.length_a   1.000
_cell.length_b   1.000
_cell.length_c   1.000
_cell.angle_alpha   90.00
_cell.angle_beta   90.00
_cell.angle_gamma   90.00
#
_symmetry.space_group_name_H-M   'P 1'
#
loop_
_entity.id
_entity.type
_entity.pdbx_description
1 polymer ?
#
loop_
_entity_poly.entity_id
_entity_poly.type
_entity_poly.pdbx_seq_one_letter_code
_entity_poly.pdbx_strand_id
1 'polypeptide(L)'
;MQTVSDAFDAAYWQARYATPGRAGWDAGRTTPPLRAYFDQLPVAQQPRILIPGAGRAYEAEYLHRLGFRHVVVADLAPEPLAELAARVPDFPKENLWHVDFFALHHREQFDLIIEQTFFCAIDPSLRPAYARQCAALLRPGGKLVGVLFDTAFAGASEPPFGGSREEYRAYFAPYFQFIHFDTAHNSLAPRAGRELFICLQKPAASPAA
;
A
#
# COMPACT_ATOMS: atom_id res chain seq x y z
N MET A 1 -9.37 -15.33 13.79
CA MET A 1 -9.30 -14.77 12.44
C MET A 1 -10.02 -13.45 12.49
N GLN A 2 -9.32 -12.34 12.34
CA GLN A 2 -9.96 -11.03 12.19
C GLN A 2 -10.31 -10.91 10.70
N THR A 3 -11.59 -11.03 10.38
CA THR A 3 -12.13 -10.78 9.06
C THR A 3 -12.12 -9.27 8.78
N VAL A 4 -12.09 -8.89 7.51
CA VAL A 4 -12.41 -7.53 7.04
C VAL A 4 -13.64 -7.07 7.80
N SER A 5 -13.67 -5.82 8.25
CA SER A 5 -14.89 -5.21 8.79
C SER A 5 -16.00 -5.43 7.74
N ASP A 6 -17.12 -6.03 8.15
CA ASP A 6 -18.27 -6.33 7.26
C ASP A 6 -18.76 -5.08 6.51
N ALA A 7 -18.38 -3.89 6.94
CA ALA A 7 -18.78 -2.62 6.36
C ALA A 7 -18.06 -2.25 5.05
N PHE A 8 -16.80 -2.70 4.85
CA PHE A 8 -15.96 -2.33 3.69
C PHE A 8 -15.43 -3.59 2.99
N ASP A 9 -16.35 -4.50 2.73
CA ASP A 9 -16.11 -5.79 2.09
C ASP A 9 -15.88 -5.68 0.57
N ALA A 10 -15.74 -6.82 -0.09
CA ALA A 10 -15.57 -6.89 -1.54
C ALA A 10 -16.72 -6.22 -2.30
N ALA A 11 -17.98 -6.39 -1.86
CA ALA A 11 -19.14 -5.81 -2.52
C ALA A 11 -19.16 -4.27 -2.42
N TYR A 12 -18.75 -3.73 -1.27
CA TYR A 12 -18.58 -2.28 -1.09
C TYR A 12 -17.58 -1.71 -2.10
N TRP A 13 -16.39 -2.33 -2.24
CA TRP A 13 -15.36 -1.85 -3.14
C TRP A 13 -15.72 -2.03 -4.60
N GLN A 14 -16.33 -3.17 -4.99
CA GLN A 14 -16.84 -3.39 -6.35
C GLN A 14 -17.84 -2.30 -6.77
N ALA A 15 -18.79 -1.96 -5.88
CA ALA A 15 -19.73 -0.87 -6.15
C ALA A 15 -19.05 0.48 -6.35
N ARG A 16 -17.97 0.76 -5.60
CA ARG A 16 -17.16 1.97 -5.76
C ARG A 16 -16.43 2.03 -7.10
N TYR A 17 -15.86 0.91 -7.56
CA TYR A 17 -15.21 0.84 -8.87
C TYR A 17 -16.21 0.90 -10.03
N ALA A 18 -17.42 0.36 -9.87
CA ALA A 18 -18.48 0.41 -10.86
C ALA A 18 -19.11 1.80 -11.02
N THR A 19 -18.94 2.69 -10.04
CA THR A 19 -19.50 4.05 -10.09
C THR A 19 -18.78 4.88 -11.16
N PRO A 20 -19.51 5.47 -12.14
CA PRO A 20 -18.90 6.30 -13.15
C PRO A 20 -18.19 7.51 -12.56
N GLY A 21 -17.07 7.88 -13.17
CA GLY A 21 -16.28 9.04 -12.76
C GLY A 21 -15.03 8.67 -12.00
N ARG A 22 -14.22 9.68 -11.70
CA ARG A 22 -12.97 9.49 -10.99
C ARG A 22 -13.22 9.56 -9.49
N ALA A 23 -12.89 8.49 -8.79
CA ALA A 23 -13.00 8.45 -7.34
C ALA A 23 -12.05 9.47 -6.67
N GLY A 24 -12.45 10.03 -5.53
CA GLY A 24 -11.69 11.08 -4.84
C GLY A 24 -10.27 10.67 -4.41
N TRP A 25 -10.04 9.36 -4.23
CA TRP A 25 -8.70 8.82 -3.93
C TRP A 25 -7.83 8.63 -5.17
N ASP A 26 -8.43 8.57 -6.37
CA ASP A 26 -7.72 8.30 -7.62
C ASP A 26 -6.86 9.50 -8.03
N ALA A 27 -5.55 9.35 -7.94
CA ALA A 27 -4.58 10.35 -8.37
C ALA A 27 -4.42 10.42 -9.90
N GLY A 28 -4.89 9.42 -10.65
CA GLY A 28 -4.76 9.27 -12.09
C GLY A 28 -3.34 8.99 -12.56
N ARG A 29 -2.44 8.75 -11.65
CA ARG A 29 -1.02 8.45 -11.89
C ARG A 29 -0.35 8.04 -10.59
N THR A 30 0.83 7.44 -10.69
CA THR A 30 1.74 7.28 -9.56
C THR A 30 1.99 8.63 -8.89
N THR A 31 1.84 8.69 -7.56
CA THR A 31 2.02 9.92 -6.81
C THR A 31 3.49 10.37 -6.78
N PRO A 32 3.79 11.68 -6.80
CA PRO A 32 5.16 12.16 -6.87
C PRO A 32 6.09 11.64 -5.77
N PRO A 33 5.65 11.48 -4.49
CA PRO A 33 6.50 10.89 -3.46
C PRO A 33 6.94 9.46 -3.78
N LEU A 34 6.00 8.61 -4.22
CA LEU A 34 6.31 7.23 -4.58
C LEU A 34 7.13 7.15 -5.86
N ARG A 35 6.82 7.98 -6.85
CA ARG A 35 7.63 8.05 -8.08
C ARG A 35 9.09 8.38 -7.77
N ALA A 36 9.33 9.41 -6.95
CA ALA A 36 10.69 9.81 -6.57
C ALA A 36 11.43 8.70 -5.82
N TYR A 37 10.71 7.87 -5.06
CA TYR A 37 11.29 6.70 -4.40
C TYR A 37 11.60 5.59 -5.42
N PHE A 38 10.68 5.27 -6.33
CA PHE A 38 10.85 4.21 -7.33
C PHE A 38 12.00 4.49 -8.30
N ASP A 39 12.20 5.75 -8.69
CA ASP A 39 13.27 6.17 -9.59
C ASP A 39 14.68 5.94 -8.99
N GLN A 40 14.78 5.73 -7.67
CA GLN A 40 16.02 5.42 -6.95
C GLN A 40 16.22 3.92 -6.69
N LEU A 41 15.23 3.08 -6.96
CA LEU A 41 15.31 1.65 -6.70
C LEU A 41 16.27 0.97 -7.70
N PRO A 42 17.16 0.09 -7.23
CA PRO A 42 18.08 -0.64 -8.11
C PRO A 42 17.35 -1.77 -8.84
N VAL A 43 16.90 -1.51 -10.06
CA VAL A 43 16.18 -2.50 -10.90
C VAL A 43 16.95 -3.81 -11.04
N ALA A 44 18.26 -3.77 -11.10
CA ALA A 44 19.10 -4.97 -11.23
C ALA A 44 18.92 -5.97 -10.07
N GLN A 45 18.49 -5.53 -8.89
CA GLN A 45 18.27 -6.40 -7.73
C GLN A 45 16.93 -7.15 -7.81
N GLN A 46 16.01 -6.72 -8.69
CA GLN A 46 14.70 -7.33 -8.88
C GLN A 46 13.99 -7.67 -7.55
N PRO A 47 13.79 -6.70 -6.63
CA PRO A 47 13.12 -6.95 -5.37
C PRO A 47 11.70 -7.45 -5.60
N ARG A 48 11.23 -8.36 -4.74
CA ARG A 48 9.84 -8.79 -4.73
C ARG A 48 9.00 -7.75 -4.00
N ILE A 49 8.07 -7.13 -4.72
CA ILE A 49 7.28 -5.98 -4.27
C ILE A 49 5.81 -6.40 -4.14
N LEU A 50 5.17 -6.03 -3.04
CA LEU A 50 3.71 -6.16 -2.86
C LEU A 50 3.06 -4.78 -2.85
N ILE A 51 1.96 -4.64 -3.56
CA ILE A 51 1.09 -3.45 -3.53
C ILE A 51 -0.30 -3.91 -3.11
N PRO A 52 -0.68 -3.78 -1.83
CA PRO A 52 -2.00 -4.15 -1.34
C PRO A 52 -3.01 -3.02 -1.57
N GLY A 53 -4.28 -3.37 -1.85
CA GLY A 53 -5.35 -2.41 -2.07
C GLY A 53 -4.99 -1.40 -3.15
N ALA A 54 -4.57 -1.90 -4.30
CA ALA A 54 -3.82 -1.14 -5.29
C ALA A 54 -4.63 -0.06 -6.03
N GLY A 55 -5.92 0.06 -5.79
CA GLY A 55 -6.76 1.01 -6.50
C GLY A 55 -6.64 0.81 -8.02
N ARG A 56 -6.37 1.87 -8.79
CA ARG A 56 -6.12 1.75 -10.24
C ARG A 56 -4.73 1.20 -10.59
N ALA A 57 -3.92 0.80 -9.61
CA ALA A 57 -2.62 0.15 -9.76
C ALA A 57 -1.58 0.93 -10.60
N TYR A 58 -1.60 2.25 -10.53
CA TYR A 58 -0.63 3.09 -11.26
C TYR A 58 0.81 2.86 -10.79
N GLU A 59 1.01 2.54 -9.52
CA GLU A 59 2.31 2.21 -8.94
C GLU A 59 2.86 0.91 -9.53
N ALA A 60 2.01 -0.10 -9.72
CA ALA A 60 2.38 -1.36 -10.33
C ALA A 60 2.75 -1.18 -11.81
N GLU A 61 1.95 -0.43 -12.56
CA GLU A 61 2.23 -0.08 -13.95
C GLU A 61 3.57 0.67 -14.07
N TYR A 62 3.81 1.65 -13.20
CA TYR A 62 5.05 2.43 -13.22
C TYR A 62 6.29 1.55 -12.95
N LEU A 63 6.25 0.74 -11.89
CA LEU A 63 7.32 -0.19 -11.57
C LEU A 63 7.58 -1.20 -12.69
N HIS A 64 6.52 -1.75 -13.31
CA HIS A 64 6.65 -2.66 -14.43
C HIS A 64 7.34 -1.99 -15.63
N ARG A 65 6.99 -0.74 -15.94
CA ARG A 65 7.63 0.06 -17.01
C ARG A 65 9.10 0.39 -16.70
N LEU A 66 9.48 0.53 -15.43
CA LEU A 66 10.87 0.65 -15.00
C LEU A 66 11.66 -0.66 -15.14
N GLY A 67 10.98 -1.79 -15.40
CA GLY A 67 11.61 -3.10 -15.59
C GLY A 67 11.57 -4.02 -14.37
N PHE A 68 10.84 -3.68 -13.30
CA PHE A 68 10.60 -4.60 -12.18
C PHE A 68 9.65 -5.71 -12.60
N ARG A 69 10.05 -6.98 -12.41
CA ARG A 69 9.28 -8.16 -12.86
C ARG A 69 8.55 -8.89 -11.73
N HIS A 70 8.93 -8.64 -10.49
CA HIS A 70 8.36 -9.31 -9.31
C HIS A 70 7.45 -8.38 -8.51
N VAL A 71 6.58 -7.63 -9.22
CA VAL A 71 5.57 -6.76 -8.62
C VAL A 71 4.27 -7.56 -8.50
N VAL A 72 3.81 -7.77 -7.28
CA VAL A 72 2.54 -8.43 -6.95
C VAL A 72 1.52 -7.37 -6.56
N VAL A 73 0.33 -7.45 -7.12
CA VAL A 73 -0.81 -6.58 -6.81
C VAL A 73 -1.87 -7.42 -6.13
N ALA A 74 -2.30 -7.03 -4.92
CA ALA A 74 -3.35 -7.72 -4.20
C ALA A 74 -4.52 -6.77 -3.95
N ASP A 75 -5.71 -7.14 -4.39
CA ASP A 75 -6.93 -6.35 -4.15
C ASP A 75 -8.11 -7.26 -3.83
N LEU A 76 -9.03 -6.74 -3.03
CA LEU A 76 -10.27 -7.41 -2.63
C LEU A 76 -11.32 -7.37 -3.73
N ALA A 77 -11.24 -6.40 -4.63
CA ALA A 77 -12.07 -6.24 -5.82
C ALA A 77 -11.32 -6.73 -7.08
N PRO A 78 -12.00 -7.42 -8.02
CA PRO A 78 -11.35 -7.87 -9.25
C PRO A 78 -11.14 -6.76 -10.28
N GLU A 79 -11.91 -5.66 -10.23
CA GLU A 79 -11.91 -4.58 -11.21
C GLU A 79 -10.52 -3.92 -11.36
N PRO A 80 -9.81 -3.54 -10.27
CA PRO A 80 -8.48 -2.94 -10.40
C PRO A 80 -7.47 -3.85 -11.10
N LEU A 81 -7.55 -5.15 -10.83
CA LEU A 81 -6.66 -6.15 -11.42
C LEU A 81 -6.93 -6.31 -12.92
N ALA A 82 -8.22 -6.35 -13.29
CA ALA A 82 -8.63 -6.40 -14.70
C ALA A 82 -8.22 -5.13 -15.47
N GLU A 83 -8.38 -3.96 -14.86
CA GLU A 83 -7.96 -2.70 -15.45
C GLU A 83 -6.44 -2.61 -15.66
N LEU A 84 -5.65 -3.06 -14.70
CA LEU A 84 -4.19 -3.14 -14.85
C LEU A 84 -3.83 -4.09 -15.99
N ALA A 85 -4.41 -5.30 -16.04
CA ALA A 85 -4.16 -6.26 -17.09
C ALA A 85 -4.53 -5.73 -18.49
N ALA A 86 -5.58 -4.92 -18.59
CA ALA A 86 -5.99 -4.29 -19.85
C ALA A 86 -5.03 -3.17 -20.29
N ARG A 87 -4.52 -2.35 -19.33
CA ARG A 87 -3.58 -1.26 -19.63
C ARG A 87 -2.15 -1.72 -19.89
N VAL A 88 -1.77 -2.85 -19.27
CA VAL A 88 -0.42 -3.42 -19.33
C VAL A 88 -0.53 -4.92 -19.68
N PRO A 89 -0.75 -5.27 -20.97
CA PRO A 89 -1.03 -6.65 -21.37
C PRO A 89 0.11 -7.64 -21.09
N ASP A 90 1.34 -7.15 -20.93
CA ASP A 90 2.54 -7.92 -20.58
C ASP A 90 2.81 -7.99 -19.07
N PHE A 91 1.92 -7.44 -18.23
CA PHE A 91 2.01 -7.63 -16.79
C PHE A 91 1.76 -9.11 -16.42
N PRO A 92 2.62 -9.75 -15.59
CA PRO A 92 2.46 -11.16 -15.25
C PRO A 92 1.13 -11.43 -14.54
N LYS A 93 0.27 -12.25 -15.13
CA LYS A 93 -1.07 -12.55 -14.61
C LYS A 93 -1.04 -13.24 -13.25
N GLU A 94 -0.02 -14.05 -13.02
CA GLU A 94 0.24 -14.73 -11.74
C GLU A 94 0.56 -13.78 -10.59
N ASN A 95 0.87 -12.53 -10.89
CA ASN A 95 1.12 -11.47 -9.92
C ASN A 95 -0.13 -10.62 -9.63
N LEU A 96 -1.27 -10.93 -10.23
CA LEU A 96 -2.56 -10.28 -9.97
C LEU A 96 -3.36 -11.13 -8.99
N TRP A 97 -3.36 -10.75 -7.72
CA TRP A 97 -3.98 -11.55 -6.66
C TRP A 97 -5.33 -10.95 -6.24
N HIS A 98 -6.42 -11.62 -6.63
CA HIS A 98 -7.76 -11.31 -6.11
C HIS A 98 -7.91 -11.95 -4.73
N VAL A 99 -7.58 -11.23 -3.67
CA VAL A 99 -7.49 -11.76 -2.31
C VAL A 99 -7.61 -10.66 -1.26
N ASP A 100 -8.15 -11.02 -0.11
CA ASP A 100 -8.09 -10.17 1.07
C ASP A 100 -6.62 -10.11 1.59
N PHE A 101 -6.09 -8.89 1.74
CA PHE A 101 -4.76 -8.65 2.30
C PHE A 101 -4.56 -9.32 3.66
N PHE A 102 -5.58 -9.32 4.52
CA PHE A 102 -5.51 -9.92 5.86
C PHE A 102 -5.56 -11.45 5.83
N ALA A 103 -5.98 -12.05 4.72
CA ALA A 103 -5.96 -13.49 4.49
C ALA A 103 -4.67 -14.00 3.87
N LEU A 104 -3.71 -13.13 3.55
CA LEU A 104 -2.42 -13.55 3.02
C LEU A 104 -1.61 -14.30 4.09
N HIS A 105 -1.31 -15.56 3.83
CA HIS A 105 -0.53 -16.42 4.73
C HIS A 105 0.94 -16.53 4.37
N HIS A 106 1.38 -15.82 3.33
CA HIS A 106 2.77 -15.75 2.92
C HIS A 106 3.61 -15.07 4.00
N ARG A 107 4.71 -15.69 4.42
CA ARG A 107 5.61 -15.09 5.42
C ARG A 107 6.96 -14.80 4.80
N GLU A 108 7.51 -13.63 5.12
CA GLU A 108 8.89 -13.24 4.76
C GLU A 108 9.22 -13.41 3.27
N GLN A 109 8.25 -13.07 2.40
CA GLN A 109 8.40 -13.24 0.95
C GLN A 109 8.72 -11.96 0.20
N PHE A 110 8.43 -10.79 0.80
CA PHE A 110 8.58 -9.52 0.11
C PHE A 110 9.76 -8.71 0.63
N ASP A 111 10.47 -8.07 -0.27
CA ASP A 111 11.51 -7.08 0.03
C ASP A 111 10.91 -5.73 0.34
N LEU A 112 9.78 -5.44 -0.31
CA LEU A 112 9.15 -4.13 -0.29
C LEU A 112 7.63 -4.29 -0.32
N ILE A 113 6.95 -3.55 0.55
CA ILE A 113 5.50 -3.31 0.48
C ILE A 113 5.30 -1.83 0.18
N ILE A 114 4.46 -1.52 -0.82
CA ILE A 114 4.12 -0.15 -1.21
C ILE A 114 2.73 0.18 -0.69
N GLU A 115 2.65 1.24 0.09
CA GLU A 115 1.40 1.79 0.63
C GLU A 115 0.99 3.04 -0.14
N GLN A 116 -0.18 3.00 -0.76
CA GLN A 116 -0.80 4.16 -1.37
C GLN A 116 -2.31 4.11 -1.17
N THR A 117 -2.82 4.89 -0.23
CA THR A 117 -4.26 5.04 0.07
C THR A 117 -5.01 3.76 0.50
N PHE A 118 -4.31 2.67 0.82
CA PHE A 118 -4.93 1.47 1.38
C PHE A 118 -5.12 1.57 2.89
N PHE A 119 -4.13 2.06 3.63
CA PHE A 119 -4.21 2.24 5.09
C PHE A 119 -5.34 3.19 5.52
N CYS A 120 -5.66 4.19 4.70
CA CYS A 120 -6.79 5.09 4.94
C CYS A 120 -8.12 4.52 4.43
N ALA A 121 -8.10 3.42 3.69
CA ALA A 121 -9.28 2.76 3.13
C ALA A 121 -9.83 1.63 4.03
N ILE A 122 -8.98 1.06 4.89
CA ILE A 122 -9.41 0.04 5.86
C ILE A 122 -10.05 0.68 7.08
N ASP A 123 -10.93 -0.09 7.74
CA ASP A 123 -11.48 0.30 9.04
C ASP A 123 -10.34 0.61 10.03
N PRO A 124 -10.37 1.76 10.74
CA PRO A 124 -9.32 2.14 11.69
C PRO A 124 -9.00 1.07 12.74
N SER A 125 -9.98 0.23 13.13
CA SER A 125 -9.77 -0.89 14.06
C SER A 125 -8.83 -1.97 13.52
N LEU A 126 -8.67 -2.05 12.18
CA LEU A 126 -7.78 -3.00 11.51
C LEU A 126 -6.33 -2.51 11.38
N ARG A 127 -6.04 -1.24 11.67
CA ARG A 127 -4.70 -0.65 11.51
C ARG A 127 -3.59 -1.37 12.31
N PRO A 128 -3.83 -1.81 13.58
CA PRO A 128 -2.84 -2.64 14.27
C PRO A 128 -2.60 -3.98 13.58
N ALA A 129 -3.65 -4.60 13.02
CA ALA A 129 -3.54 -5.83 12.27
C ALA A 129 -2.79 -5.62 10.94
N TYR A 130 -3.01 -4.48 10.27
CA TYR A 130 -2.27 -4.09 9.07
C TYR A 130 -0.76 -4.00 9.33
N ALA A 131 -0.35 -3.29 10.38
CA ALA A 131 1.07 -3.15 10.73
C ALA A 131 1.72 -4.51 11.00
N ARG A 132 1.04 -5.39 11.76
CA ARG A 132 1.48 -6.76 12.03
C ARG A 132 1.57 -7.59 10.74
N GLN A 133 0.58 -7.49 9.86
CA GLN A 133 0.54 -8.23 8.60
C GLN A 133 1.66 -7.79 7.65
N CYS A 134 1.90 -6.48 7.52
CA CYS A 134 3.05 -5.97 6.75
C CYS A 134 4.38 -6.55 7.26
N ALA A 135 4.57 -6.55 8.59
CA ALA A 135 5.77 -7.12 9.19
C ALA A 135 5.91 -8.63 8.96
N ALA A 136 4.78 -9.38 8.97
CA ALA A 136 4.79 -10.82 8.70
C ALA A 136 5.13 -11.15 7.23
N LEU A 137 4.66 -10.35 6.29
CA LEU A 137 4.87 -10.53 4.86
C LEU A 137 6.29 -10.12 4.41
N LEU A 138 6.87 -9.11 5.05
CA LEU A 138 8.22 -8.65 4.76
C LEU A 138 9.27 -9.62 5.31
N ARG A 139 10.32 -9.85 4.53
CA ARG A 139 11.53 -10.53 5.02
C ARG A 139 12.30 -9.62 6.00
N PRO A 140 13.17 -10.17 6.85
CA PRO A 140 14.07 -9.37 7.68
C PRO A 140 14.84 -8.36 6.82
N GLY A 141 14.89 -7.09 7.25
CA GLY A 141 15.46 -5.99 6.47
C GLY A 141 14.57 -5.43 5.37
N GLY A 142 13.42 -6.06 5.06
CA GLY A 142 12.43 -5.56 4.11
C GLY A 142 11.76 -4.26 4.58
N LYS A 143 11.15 -3.54 3.66
CA LYS A 143 10.64 -2.19 3.91
C LYS A 143 9.15 -2.05 3.58
N LEU A 144 8.45 -1.30 4.41
CA LEU A 144 7.14 -0.71 4.09
C LEU A 144 7.37 0.76 3.72
N VAL A 145 7.02 1.12 2.49
CA VAL A 145 7.21 2.48 1.97
C VAL A 145 5.88 2.98 1.40
N GLY A 146 5.53 4.22 1.73
CA GLY A 146 4.26 4.74 1.26
C GLY A 146 3.95 6.15 1.68
N VAL A 147 2.68 6.51 1.46
CA VAL A 147 2.14 7.80 1.82
C VAL A 147 0.88 7.61 2.68
N LEU A 148 0.87 8.20 3.86
CA LEU A 148 -0.26 8.16 4.79
C LEU A 148 -0.83 9.56 4.97
N PHE A 149 -2.15 9.69 5.17
CA PHE A 149 -2.74 10.97 5.53
C PHE A 149 -2.40 11.33 6.98
N ASP A 150 -1.76 12.49 7.19
CA ASP A 150 -1.52 13.11 8.50
C ASP A 150 -2.54 14.23 8.69
N THR A 151 -3.80 13.86 8.74
CA THR A 151 -4.91 14.80 8.90
C THR A 151 -6.16 14.08 9.37
N ALA A 152 -6.93 14.70 10.25
CA ALA A 152 -8.24 14.20 10.62
C ALA A 152 -9.26 14.51 9.51
N PHE A 153 -10.06 13.51 9.15
CA PHE A 153 -11.27 13.71 8.36
C PHE A 153 -12.46 13.68 9.33
N ALA A 154 -12.85 14.86 9.81
CA ALA A 154 -13.87 14.98 10.84
C ALA A 154 -15.20 14.33 10.42
N GLY A 155 -15.72 13.43 11.27
CA GLY A 155 -17.00 12.76 11.04
C GLY A 155 -17.00 11.73 9.90
N ALA A 156 -15.85 11.28 9.42
CA ALA A 156 -15.78 10.28 8.39
C ALA A 156 -16.33 8.94 8.89
N SER A 157 -17.48 8.52 8.37
CA SER A 157 -18.07 7.19 8.55
C SER A 157 -17.67 6.22 7.45
N GLU A 158 -17.01 6.70 6.40
CA GLU A 158 -16.54 5.95 5.22
C GLU A 158 -15.11 6.37 4.83
N PRO A 159 -14.38 5.52 4.11
CA PRO A 159 -13.06 5.87 3.57
C PRO A 159 -13.08 7.13 2.68
N PRO A 160 -12.00 7.95 2.72
CA PRO A 160 -10.78 7.71 3.45
C PRO A 160 -10.88 8.10 4.93
N PHE A 161 -10.28 7.26 5.79
CA PHE A 161 -10.12 7.59 7.21
C PHE A 161 -8.81 8.33 7.46
N GLY A 162 -8.89 9.46 8.13
CA GLY A 162 -7.72 10.20 8.56
C GLY A 162 -7.05 9.60 9.80
N GLY A 163 -6.08 10.33 10.33
CA GLY A 163 -5.39 10.00 11.57
C GLY A 163 -4.19 10.91 11.79
N SER A 164 -3.33 10.55 12.73
CA SER A 164 -2.17 11.36 13.09
C SER A 164 -0.86 10.57 13.08
N ARG A 165 0.21 11.31 12.95
CA ARG A 165 1.60 10.80 13.06
C ARG A 165 1.82 10.01 14.35
N GLU A 166 1.31 10.50 15.48
CA GLU A 166 1.46 9.87 16.79
C GLU A 166 0.73 8.53 16.84
N GLU A 167 -0.51 8.50 16.36
CA GLU A 167 -1.31 7.28 16.26
C GLU A 167 -0.61 6.21 15.42
N TYR A 168 -0.14 6.59 14.23
CA TYR A 168 0.51 5.67 13.31
C TYR A 168 1.84 5.15 13.84
N ARG A 169 2.61 6.02 14.50
CA ARG A 169 3.85 5.60 15.17
C ARG A 169 3.59 4.49 16.20
N ALA A 170 2.52 4.59 16.97
CA ALA A 170 2.16 3.56 17.94
C ALA A 170 1.86 2.19 17.29
N TYR A 171 1.25 2.18 16.10
CA TYR A 171 0.96 0.92 15.40
C TYR A 171 2.21 0.27 14.79
N PHE A 172 3.13 1.06 14.25
CA PHE A 172 4.29 0.56 13.52
C PHE A 172 5.51 0.31 14.41
N ALA A 173 5.69 1.04 15.51
CA ALA A 173 6.88 0.94 16.38
C ALA A 173 7.18 -0.46 16.91
N PRO A 174 6.18 -1.33 17.22
CA PRO A 174 6.47 -2.70 17.68
C PRO A 174 7.16 -3.59 16.63
N TYR A 175 7.08 -3.22 15.34
CA TYR A 175 7.50 -4.09 14.23
C TYR A 175 8.60 -3.49 13.37
N PHE A 176 8.78 -2.15 13.39
CA PHE A 176 9.62 -1.45 12.41
C PHE A 176 10.55 -0.43 13.04
N GLN A 177 11.70 -0.28 12.43
CA GLN A 177 12.58 0.88 12.58
C GLN A 177 12.14 1.96 11.61
N PHE A 178 12.08 3.21 12.07
CA PHE A 178 11.66 4.37 11.27
C PHE A 178 12.88 4.95 10.55
N ILE A 179 13.02 4.68 9.25
CA ILE A 179 14.07 5.25 8.42
C ILE A 179 13.67 6.64 7.95
N HIS A 180 12.39 6.79 7.56
CA HIS A 180 11.78 8.06 7.24
C HIS A 180 10.31 8.06 7.70
N PHE A 181 9.89 9.16 8.31
CA PHE A 181 8.53 9.30 8.83
C PHE A 181 8.18 10.79 8.98
N ASP A 182 8.12 11.51 7.87
CA ASP A 182 7.98 12.96 7.84
C ASP A 182 6.99 13.41 6.77
N THR A 183 6.57 14.68 6.87
CA THR A 183 5.67 15.27 5.89
C THR A 183 6.27 15.17 4.49
N ALA A 184 5.49 14.63 3.56
CA ALA A 184 5.89 14.52 2.17
C ALA A 184 6.00 15.94 1.55
N HIS A 185 7.20 16.27 1.04
CA HIS A 185 7.49 17.60 0.49
C HIS A 185 6.97 17.80 -0.94
N ASN A 186 6.63 16.71 -1.62
CA ASN A 186 6.25 16.68 -3.04
C ASN A 186 4.90 16.01 -3.30
N SER A 187 3.97 16.07 -2.33
CA SER A 187 2.60 15.62 -2.49
C SER A 187 1.88 16.33 -3.64
N LEU A 188 0.83 15.71 -4.17
CA LEU A 188 -0.10 16.39 -5.07
C LEU A 188 -0.68 17.63 -4.38
N ALA A 189 -0.90 18.71 -5.13
CA ALA A 189 -1.36 20.00 -4.58
C ALA A 189 -2.56 19.89 -3.62
N PRO A 190 -3.62 19.07 -3.89
CA PRO A 190 -4.75 18.93 -2.96
C PRO A 190 -4.38 18.20 -1.66
N ARG A 191 -3.23 17.53 -1.59
CA ARG A 191 -2.76 16.72 -0.46
C ARG A 191 -1.53 17.32 0.22
N ALA A 192 -0.99 18.42 -0.31
CA ALA A 192 0.22 19.06 0.19
C ALA A 192 0.07 19.45 1.68
N GLY A 193 1.09 19.10 2.48
CA GLY A 193 1.11 19.34 3.92
C GLY A 193 0.20 18.41 4.74
N ARG A 194 -0.48 17.45 4.11
CA ARG A 194 -1.45 16.56 4.74
C ARG A 194 -1.05 15.07 4.61
N GLU A 195 0.11 14.78 4.06
CA GLU A 195 0.62 13.43 3.86
C GLU A 195 1.98 13.26 4.52
N LEU A 196 2.18 12.12 5.16
CA LEU A 196 3.49 11.60 5.57
C LEU A 196 4.05 10.74 4.45
N PHE A 197 5.31 10.93 4.12
CA PHE A 197 6.09 9.89 3.44
C PHE A 197 6.72 9.00 4.50
N ILE A 198 6.52 7.69 4.37
CA ILE A 198 7.04 6.70 5.30
C ILE A 198 8.03 5.76 4.59
N CYS A 199 9.12 5.44 5.28
CA CYS A 199 10.01 4.34 4.96
C CYS A 199 10.33 3.63 6.28
N LEU A 200 9.69 2.50 6.51
CA LEU A 200 9.76 1.71 7.72
C LEU A 200 10.46 0.39 7.41
N GLN A 201 11.48 0.02 8.17
CA GLN A 201 12.27 -1.18 7.93
C GLN A 201 12.00 -2.24 9.00
N LYS A 202 11.65 -3.45 8.58
CA LYS A 202 11.63 -4.60 9.49
C LYS A 202 13.06 -4.87 9.96
N PRO A 203 13.32 -5.06 11.26
CA PRO A 203 14.65 -5.40 11.74
C PRO A 203 15.25 -6.58 10.99
N ALA A 204 16.55 -6.54 10.76
CA ALA A 204 17.27 -7.69 10.22
C ALA A 204 17.20 -8.87 11.22
N ALA A 205 17.26 -10.10 10.71
CA ALA A 205 17.42 -11.25 11.60
C ALA A 205 18.72 -11.08 12.40
N SER A 206 18.64 -11.30 13.73
CA SER A 206 19.87 -11.39 14.51
C SER A 206 20.73 -12.50 13.93
N PRO A 207 22.06 -12.29 13.77
CA PRO A 207 22.92 -13.41 13.39
C PRO A 207 22.70 -14.53 14.43
N ALA A 208 22.52 -15.76 13.93
CA ALA A 208 22.43 -16.92 14.79
C ALA A 208 23.72 -16.98 15.63
N ALA A 209 23.55 -16.99 16.95
CA ALA A 209 24.66 -17.11 17.90
C ALA A 209 25.32 -18.49 17.78
#